data_9cbc16e55ccad28ea532eaf60c7ad1a2
#
_entry.id   9cbc16e55ccad28ea532eaf60c7ad1a2
#
_cell.length_a   1.000
_cell.length_b   1.000
_cell.length_c   1.000
_cell.angle_alpha   90.00
_cell.angle_beta   90.00
_cell.angle_gamma   90.00
#
_symmetry.space_group_name_H-M   'P 1'
#
loop_
_entity.id
_entity.type
_entity.pdbx_description
1 polymer ?
#
loop_
_entity_poly.entity_id
_entity_poly.type
_entity_poly.pdbx_seq_one_letter_code
_entity_poly.pdbx_strand_id
1 'polypeptide(L)'
;MLIPDVQEKSRPPEVLKEQDVICVYRTDSEENFIACAERLTALQEDGSDQCARPAVLCFADADSAKAYVCGSGLWAPHQSQVIGATWDDVLPLLASTKGNLRWLSGEILPWEEMPVRNSAARGVQLIFRGSKELSMFDVMEKSEAIAGRFADGVNVLWQIEVHDKNEILVFVAQPMS
;
A
#
# COMPACT_ATOMS: atom_id res chain seq x y z
N MET A 1 -14.42 17.48 -10.12
CA MET A 1 -14.18 18.12 -8.83
C MET A 1 -12.92 17.53 -8.26
N LEU A 2 -11.85 18.30 -8.21
CA LEU A 2 -10.64 17.89 -7.53
C LEU A 2 -11.01 17.64 -6.07
N ILE A 3 -10.54 16.59 -5.48
CA ILE A 3 -10.69 16.33 -4.05
C ILE A 3 -9.66 17.25 -3.38
N PRO A 4 -10.04 18.47 -2.91
CA PRO A 4 -9.06 19.51 -2.58
C PRO A 4 -8.21 19.18 -1.35
N ASP A 5 -8.75 18.37 -0.44
CA ASP A 5 -8.10 18.08 0.85
C ASP A 5 -7.12 16.92 0.84
N VAL A 6 -7.06 16.15 -0.23
CA VAL A 6 -6.26 14.93 -0.28
C VAL A 6 -4.82 15.22 -0.72
N GLN A 7 -4.62 16.23 -1.54
CA GLN A 7 -3.31 16.48 -2.17
C GLN A 7 -2.24 17.03 -1.22
N GLU A 8 -2.62 17.85 -0.23
CA GLU A 8 -1.61 18.47 0.66
C GLU A 8 -1.17 17.57 1.81
N LYS A 9 -2.05 16.68 2.29
CA LYS A 9 -1.76 15.81 3.44
C LYS A 9 -1.02 14.51 3.09
N SER A 10 -0.97 14.17 1.81
CA SER A 10 -0.43 12.89 1.33
C SER A 10 0.87 13.04 0.57
N ARG A 11 1.44 14.23 0.52
CA ARG A 11 2.72 14.44 -0.17
C ARG A 11 3.85 13.80 0.64
N PRO A 12 4.63 12.90 0.03
CA PRO A 12 5.79 12.34 0.73
C PRO A 12 6.75 13.45 1.12
N PRO A 13 7.39 13.37 2.29
CA PRO A 13 8.43 14.31 2.65
C PRO A 13 9.59 14.25 1.65
N GLU A 14 10.36 15.33 1.54
CA GLU A 14 11.47 15.52 0.56
C GLU A 14 12.54 14.42 0.51
N VAL A 15 12.48 13.45 1.40
CA VAL A 15 13.41 12.32 1.47
C VAL A 15 13.30 11.39 0.25
N LEU A 16 12.17 11.40 -0.46
CA LEU A 16 11.95 10.64 -1.69
C LEU A 16 12.30 11.49 -2.93
N LYS A 17 13.58 11.70 -3.16
CA LYS A 17 14.09 12.59 -4.22
C LYS A 17 13.86 12.09 -5.64
N GLU A 18 13.47 10.85 -5.84
CA GLU A 18 13.38 10.24 -7.18
C GLU A 18 11.95 9.98 -7.67
N GLN A 19 10.96 9.90 -6.79
CA GLN A 19 9.56 9.66 -7.18
C GLN A 19 8.58 10.39 -6.28
N ASP A 20 7.74 11.23 -6.86
CA ASP A 20 6.56 11.73 -6.18
C ASP A 20 5.49 10.63 -6.15
N VAL A 21 4.96 10.32 -4.98
CA VAL A 21 3.84 9.40 -4.82
C VAL A 21 2.62 10.16 -4.36
N ILE A 22 1.54 10.05 -5.10
CA ILE A 22 0.26 10.66 -4.77
C ILE A 22 -0.63 9.61 -4.13
N CYS A 23 -1.01 9.82 -2.88
CA CYS A 23 -2.02 9.02 -2.21
C CYS A 23 -3.36 9.72 -2.27
N VAL A 24 -4.35 9.03 -2.80
CA VAL A 24 -5.74 9.51 -2.82
C VAL A 24 -6.63 8.48 -2.14
N TYR A 25 -7.68 8.94 -1.47
CA TYR A 25 -8.64 8.03 -0.84
C TYR A 25 -10.08 8.43 -1.16
N ARG A 26 -10.96 7.44 -1.16
CA ARG A 26 -12.37 7.63 -1.45
C ARG A 26 -13.08 8.31 -0.29
N THR A 27 -13.80 9.38 -0.60
CA THR A 27 -14.60 10.12 0.38
C THR A 27 -16.09 10.12 0.05
N ASP A 28 -16.45 9.91 -1.21
CA ASP A 28 -17.81 10.00 -1.74
C ASP A 28 -18.14 8.82 -2.69
N SER A 29 -18.84 9.09 -3.77
CA SER A 29 -19.24 8.04 -4.71
C SER A 29 -18.04 7.39 -5.40
N GLU A 30 -18.16 6.08 -5.62
CA GLU A 30 -17.15 5.29 -6.33
C GLU A 30 -16.91 5.79 -7.76
N GLU A 31 -17.98 6.19 -8.46
CA GLU A 31 -17.89 6.69 -9.84
C GLU A 31 -17.03 7.96 -9.94
N ASN A 32 -17.25 8.92 -9.05
CA ASN A 32 -16.46 10.16 -9.01
C ASN A 32 -15.00 9.89 -8.70
N PHE A 33 -14.74 8.94 -7.82
CA PHE A 33 -13.37 8.56 -7.46
C PHE A 33 -12.67 7.86 -8.63
N ILE A 34 -13.31 6.93 -9.32
CA ILE A 34 -12.76 6.25 -10.49
C ILE A 34 -12.38 7.27 -11.57
N ALA A 35 -13.28 8.21 -11.87
CA ALA A 35 -13.00 9.27 -12.85
C ALA A 35 -11.79 10.14 -12.44
N CYS A 36 -11.63 10.42 -11.16
CA CYS A 36 -10.47 11.14 -10.64
C CYS A 36 -9.17 10.32 -10.78
N ALA A 37 -9.22 9.04 -10.40
CA ALA A 37 -8.07 8.14 -10.49
C ALA A 37 -7.63 7.94 -11.95
N GLU A 38 -8.55 7.77 -12.88
CA GLU A 38 -8.28 7.68 -14.33
C GLU A 38 -7.56 8.93 -14.84
N ARG A 39 -8.04 10.11 -14.43
CA ARG A 39 -7.40 11.38 -14.80
C ARG A 39 -5.98 11.49 -14.25
N LEU A 40 -5.78 11.15 -13.00
CA LEU A 40 -4.46 11.21 -12.36
C LEU A 40 -3.46 10.25 -13.01
N THR A 41 -3.88 9.02 -13.31
CA THR A 41 -3.02 8.04 -13.99
C THR A 41 -2.74 8.43 -15.45
N ALA A 42 -3.70 9.05 -16.15
CA ALA A 42 -3.50 9.56 -17.50
C ALA A 42 -2.45 10.68 -17.57
N LEU A 43 -2.46 11.59 -16.59
CA LEU A 43 -1.46 12.66 -16.49
C LEU A 43 -0.03 12.13 -16.29
N GLN A 44 0.13 10.93 -15.75
CA GLN A 44 1.44 10.28 -15.62
C GLN A 44 2.02 9.85 -16.95
N GLU A 45 1.18 9.50 -17.92
CA GLU A 45 1.63 8.96 -19.21
C GLU A 45 1.91 10.03 -20.26
N ASP A 46 1.23 11.18 -20.20
CA ASP A 46 1.30 12.23 -21.22
C ASP A 46 2.51 13.17 -21.08
N GLY A 47 3.28 13.07 -20.01
CA GLY A 47 4.44 13.94 -19.80
C GLY A 47 5.62 13.58 -20.70
N SER A 48 5.99 14.49 -21.60
CA SER A 48 7.18 14.40 -22.45
C SER A 48 8.50 14.69 -21.73
N ASP A 49 8.46 15.03 -20.45
CA ASP A 49 9.64 15.35 -19.64
C ASP A 49 10.02 14.20 -18.70
N GLN A 50 11.32 13.93 -18.66
CA GLN A 50 11.98 12.89 -17.85
C GLN A 50 11.97 13.17 -16.34
N CYS A 51 11.18 14.10 -15.84
CA CYS A 51 10.95 14.26 -14.41
C CYS A 51 10.14 13.08 -13.90
N ALA A 52 10.61 12.50 -12.80
CA ALA A 52 9.96 11.40 -12.11
C ALA A 52 8.45 11.66 -11.97
N ARG A 53 7.66 10.81 -12.63
CA ARG A 53 6.21 10.97 -12.66
C ARG A 53 5.62 10.46 -11.35
N PRO A 54 4.68 11.18 -10.74
CA PRO A 54 4.09 10.73 -9.50
C PRO A 54 3.36 9.40 -9.72
N ALA A 55 3.67 8.39 -8.91
CA ALA A 55 2.87 7.18 -8.84
C ALA A 55 1.57 7.45 -8.07
N VAL A 56 0.47 6.81 -8.44
CA VAL A 56 -0.82 7.00 -7.79
C VAL A 56 -1.20 5.76 -6.98
N LEU A 57 -1.37 5.95 -5.68
CA LEU A 57 -1.94 4.96 -4.76
C LEU A 57 -3.36 5.37 -4.41
N CYS A 58 -4.32 4.53 -4.74
CA CYS A 58 -5.75 4.80 -4.56
C CYS A 58 -6.30 3.95 -3.42
N PHE A 59 -6.68 4.59 -2.32
CA PHE A 59 -7.18 3.89 -1.13
C PHE A 59 -8.70 3.85 -1.10
N ALA A 60 -9.25 2.73 -0.68
CA ALA A 60 -10.68 2.51 -0.55
C ALA A 60 -11.35 3.45 0.48
N ASP A 61 -10.59 3.88 1.47
CA ASP A 61 -11.02 4.78 2.53
C ASP A 61 -9.86 5.54 3.18
N ALA A 62 -10.20 6.54 4.00
CA ALA A 62 -9.23 7.37 4.70
C ALA A 62 -8.41 6.61 5.74
N ASP A 63 -8.99 5.62 6.40
CA ASP A 63 -8.30 4.83 7.42
C ASP A 63 -7.22 3.95 6.80
N SER A 64 -7.50 3.33 5.65
CA SER A 64 -6.51 2.60 4.86
C SER A 64 -5.35 3.49 4.42
N ALA A 65 -5.63 4.70 3.94
CA ALA A 65 -4.61 5.66 3.52
C ALA A 65 -3.72 6.07 4.70
N LYS A 66 -4.34 6.40 5.83
CA LYS A 66 -3.62 6.79 7.06
C LYS A 66 -2.76 5.66 7.60
N ALA A 67 -3.30 4.45 7.65
CA ALA A 67 -2.57 3.28 8.12
C ALA A 67 -1.33 3.01 7.24
N TYR A 68 -1.47 3.18 5.93
CA TYR A 68 -0.36 2.99 4.99
C TYR A 68 0.73 4.06 5.14
N VAL A 69 0.35 5.33 5.14
CA VAL A 69 1.30 6.44 5.26
C VAL A 69 2.07 6.38 6.58
N CYS A 70 1.38 6.08 7.68
CA CYS A 70 2.01 6.00 8.99
C CYS A 70 2.76 4.68 9.24
N GLY A 71 2.32 3.59 8.62
CA GLY A 71 2.78 2.24 8.96
C GLY A 71 3.81 1.64 8.01
N SER A 72 3.85 2.05 6.74
CA SER A 72 4.72 1.42 5.75
C SER A 72 6.22 1.73 5.93
N GLY A 73 6.55 2.84 6.60
CA GLY A 73 7.92 3.31 6.73
C GLY A 73 8.55 3.84 5.44
N LEU A 74 7.75 4.00 4.36
CA LEU A 74 8.26 4.44 3.05
C LEU A 74 8.49 5.95 2.97
N TRP A 75 7.68 6.76 3.69
CA TRP A 75 7.88 8.21 3.75
C TRP A 75 8.96 8.61 4.75
N ALA A 76 9.05 7.90 5.86
CA ALA A 76 10.07 8.09 6.87
C ALA A 76 10.47 6.70 7.40
N PRO A 77 11.65 6.18 7.06
CA PRO A 77 12.09 4.88 7.53
C PRO A 77 12.07 4.84 9.05
N HIS A 78 11.41 3.81 9.59
CA HIS A 78 11.39 3.60 11.03
C HIS A 78 12.72 2.99 11.49
N GLN A 79 13.27 3.47 12.59
CA GLN A 79 14.51 2.91 13.17
C GLN A 79 14.33 1.45 13.64
N SER A 80 13.09 1.05 13.85
CA SER A 80 12.69 -0.29 14.26
C SER A 80 12.57 -1.30 13.12
N GLN A 81 12.74 -0.90 11.86
CA GLN A 81 12.70 -1.81 10.72
C GLN A 81 13.88 -2.78 10.74
N VAL A 82 13.57 -4.06 10.68
CA VAL A 82 14.55 -5.15 10.52
C VAL A 82 14.68 -5.50 9.04
N ILE A 83 13.54 -5.64 8.36
CA ILE A 83 13.46 -5.82 6.91
C ILE A 83 12.47 -4.78 6.39
N GLY A 84 12.96 -3.88 5.56
CA GLY A 84 12.16 -2.84 4.92
C GLY A 84 11.87 -3.14 3.45
N ALA A 85 11.05 -2.30 2.84
CA ALA A 85 10.81 -2.26 1.41
C ALA A 85 11.12 -0.87 0.87
N THR A 86 11.40 -0.79 -0.42
CA THR A 86 11.56 0.46 -1.15
C THR A 86 10.35 0.74 -2.01
N TRP A 87 10.27 1.95 -2.57
CA TRP A 87 9.22 2.28 -3.53
C TRP A 87 9.27 1.39 -4.78
N ASP A 88 10.46 1.01 -5.22
CA ASP A 88 10.63 0.11 -6.36
C ASP A 88 10.06 -1.28 -6.12
N ASP A 89 10.04 -1.74 -4.87
CA ASP A 89 9.42 -2.99 -4.48
C ASP A 89 7.88 -2.90 -4.44
N VAL A 90 7.38 -1.77 -3.98
CA VAL A 90 5.97 -1.58 -3.63
C VAL A 90 5.12 -1.12 -4.82
N LEU A 91 5.61 -0.17 -5.61
CA LEU A 91 4.80 0.45 -6.67
C LEU A 91 4.30 -0.56 -7.72
N PRO A 92 5.09 -1.55 -8.18
CA PRO A 92 4.61 -2.56 -9.12
C PRO A 92 3.43 -3.39 -8.57
N LEU A 93 3.36 -3.54 -7.24
CA LEU A 93 2.31 -4.31 -6.58
C LEU A 93 1.04 -3.49 -6.37
N LEU A 94 1.18 -2.25 -5.94
CA LEU A 94 0.09 -1.47 -5.35
C LEU A 94 -0.38 -0.30 -6.20
N ALA A 95 0.49 0.28 -7.04
CA ALA A 95 0.14 1.48 -7.78
C ALA A 95 -0.90 1.22 -8.87
N SER A 96 -1.77 2.19 -9.04
CA SER A 96 -2.71 2.26 -10.15
C SER A 96 -1.99 2.75 -11.41
N THR A 97 -2.35 2.17 -12.56
CA THR A 97 -1.88 2.60 -13.88
C THR A 97 -3.07 2.83 -14.78
N LYS A 98 -2.86 3.55 -15.90
CA LYS A 98 -3.91 3.74 -16.90
C LYS A 98 -4.42 2.38 -17.40
N GLY A 99 -5.74 2.21 -17.36
CA GLY A 99 -6.38 0.96 -17.74
C GLY A 99 -6.25 -0.18 -16.70
N ASN A 100 -5.59 0.07 -15.57
CA ASN A 100 -5.44 -0.90 -14.49
C ASN A 100 -5.49 -0.20 -13.13
N LEU A 101 -6.64 0.39 -12.83
CA LEU A 101 -6.87 1.04 -11.56
C LEU A 101 -7.04 0.02 -10.43
N ARG A 102 -6.47 0.31 -9.28
CA ARG A 102 -6.50 -0.56 -8.11
C ARG A 102 -6.96 0.18 -6.87
N TRP A 103 -7.84 -0.47 -6.11
CA TRP A 103 -8.13 -0.08 -4.74
C TRP A 103 -7.11 -0.67 -3.78
N LEU A 104 -6.64 0.15 -2.87
CA LEU A 104 -5.87 -0.30 -1.72
C LEU A 104 -6.75 -0.30 -0.48
N SER A 105 -6.92 -1.47 0.10
CA SER A 105 -7.54 -1.64 1.42
C SER A 105 -6.48 -2.01 2.43
N GLY A 106 -6.52 -1.39 3.60
CA GLY A 106 -5.58 -1.65 4.70
C GLY A 106 -6.32 -2.05 5.95
N GLU A 107 -5.78 -3.02 6.66
CA GLU A 107 -6.26 -3.43 7.98
C GLU A 107 -5.09 -3.76 8.90
N ILE A 108 -5.32 -3.60 10.21
CA ILE A 108 -4.38 -3.98 11.25
C ILE A 108 -5.00 -5.16 11.99
N LEU A 109 -4.32 -6.30 11.94
CA LEU A 109 -4.79 -7.54 12.56
C LEU A 109 -3.89 -7.93 13.73
N PRO A 110 -4.46 -8.39 14.86
CA PRO A 110 -3.71 -9.12 15.85
C PRO A 110 -2.99 -10.32 15.23
N TRP A 111 -1.86 -10.72 15.80
CA TRP A 111 -1.05 -11.82 15.27
C TRP A 111 -1.83 -13.14 15.07
N GLU A 112 -2.79 -13.41 15.93
CA GLU A 112 -3.60 -14.64 15.91
C GLU A 112 -4.64 -14.65 14.80
N GLU A 113 -5.01 -13.48 14.28
CA GLU A 113 -6.02 -13.34 13.25
C GLU A 113 -5.45 -13.53 11.83
N MET A 114 -6.35 -13.78 10.88
CA MET A 114 -6.03 -13.96 9.47
C MET A 114 -6.89 -13.01 8.63
N PRO A 115 -6.32 -12.44 7.56
CA PRO A 115 -7.11 -11.62 6.66
C PRO A 115 -8.22 -12.43 5.98
N VAL A 116 -9.28 -11.75 5.61
CA VAL A 116 -10.37 -12.33 4.82
C VAL A 116 -9.82 -12.81 3.47
N ARG A 117 -10.34 -13.94 2.99
CA ARG A 117 -9.98 -14.42 1.64
C ARG A 117 -10.37 -13.40 0.58
N ASN A 118 -9.46 -13.10 -0.31
CA ASN A 118 -9.68 -12.15 -1.40
C ASN A 118 -9.11 -12.69 -2.72
N SER A 119 -9.97 -13.27 -3.54
CA SER A 119 -9.60 -13.79 -4.85
C SER A 119 -9.37 -12.69 -5.90
N ALA A 120 -9.82 -11.47 -5.64
CA ALA A 120 -9.62 -10.33 -6.53
C ALA A 120 -8.28 -9.62 -6.30
N ALA A 121 -7.54 -9.97 -5.24
CA ALA A 121 -6.24 -9.38 -4.95
C ALA A 121 -5.27 -9.52 -6.13
N ARG A 122 -4.49 -8.49 -6.38
CA ARG A 122 -3.45 -8.45 -7.41
C ARG A 122 -2.06 -8.20 -6.84
N GLY A 123 -1.99 -7.63 -5.65
CA GLY A 123 -0.76 -7.42 -4.90
C GLY A 123 -1.07 -7.31 -3.42
N VAL A 124 -0.17 -7.78 -2.59
CA VAL A 124 -0.32 -7.76 -1.14
C VAL A 124 0.99 -7.30 -0.51
N GLN A 125 0.89 -6.37 0.42
CA GLN A 125 2.00 -5.98 1.28
C GLN A 125 1.65 -6.29 2.73
N LEU A 126 2.54 -6.99 3.40
CA LEU A 126 2.44 -7.36 4.80
C LEU A 126 3.53 -6.67 5.60
N ILE A 127 3.17 -6.10 6.74
CA ILE A 127 4.14 -5.55 7.68
C ILE A 127 3.95 -6.27 9.01
N PHE A 128 4.87 -7.16 9.31
CA PHE A 128 4.89 -7.90 10.56
C PHE A 128 5.53 -7.06 11.65
N ARG A 129 4.77 -6.79 12.69
CA ARG A 129 5.22 -6.07 13.86
C ARG A 129 5.24 -6.99 15.07
N GLY A 130 6.32 -6.96 15.80
CA GLY A 130 6.40 -7.78 17.00
C GLY A 130 7.61 -7.45 17.86
N SER A 131 7.65 -8.07 19.04
CA SER A 131 8.76 -7.96 19.95
C SER A 131 10.05 -8.55 19.35
N LYS A 132 11.18 -8.26 19.94
CA LYS A 132 12.48 -8.84 19.53
C LYS A 132 12.54 -10.37 19.62
N GLU A 133 11.56 -10.97 20.28
CA GLU A 133 11.44 -12.43 20.40
C GLU A 133 10.74 -13.08 19.20
N LEU A 134 10.13 -12.27 18.32
CA LEU A 134 9.51 -12.77 17.10
C LEU A 134 10.58 -13.39 16.19
N SER A 135 10.47 -14.69 15.95
CA SER A 135 11.45 -15.39 15.12
C SER A 135 11.14 -15.25 13.62
N MET A 136 12.17 -15.34 12.78
CA MET A 136 11.99 -15.41 11.32
C MET A 136 11.15 -16.60 10.89
N PHE A 137 11.21 -17.70 11.62
CA PHE A 137 10.39 -18.88 11.35
C PHE A 137 8.91 -18.58 11.54
N ASP A 138 8.52 -17.91 12.63
CA ASP A 138 7.14 -17.51 12.87
C ASP A 138 6.61 -16.57 11.78
N VAL A 139 7.44 -15.63 11.33
CA VAL A 139 7.08 -14.72 10.24
C VAL A 139 6.89 -15.47 8.92
N MET A 140 7.78 -16.39 8.57
CA MET A 140 7.67 -17.18 7.34
C MET A 140 6.42 -18.07 7.37
N GLU A 141 6.17 -18.79 8.45
CA GLU A 141 4.99 -19.63 8.61
C GLU A 141 3.70 -18.80 8.49
N LYS A 142 3.66 -17.66 9.17
CA LYS A 142 2.51 -16.74 9.11
C LYS A 142 2.31 -16.15 7.72
N SER A 143 3.40 -15.77 7.05
CA SER A 143 3.39 -15.25 5.69
C SER A 143 2.82 -16.26 4.69
N GLU A 144 3.24 -17.52 4.77
CA GLU A 144 2.72 -18.60 3.92
C GLU A 144 1.22 -18.83 4.18
N ALA A 145 0.81 -18.87 5.44
CA ALA A 145 -0.59 -19.02 5.80
C ALA A 145 -1.46 -17.87 5.28
N ILE A 146 -0.96 -16.63 5.35
CA ILE A 146 -1.65 -15.46 4.82
C ILE A 146 -1.69 -15.51 3.29
N ALA A 147 -0.60 -15.87 2.62
CA ALA A 147 -0.56 -15.98 1.17
C ALA A 147 -1.62 -16.95 0.64
N GLY A 148 -1.91 -18.03 1.37
CA GLY A 148 -2.98 -18.97 1.05
C GLY A 148 -4.41 -18.40 1.11
N ARG A 149 -4.59 -17.16 1.59
CA ARG A 149 -5.88 -16.45 1.57
C ARG A 149 -6.15 -15.73 0.24
N PHE A 150 -5.16 -15.61 -0.61
CA PHE A 150 -5.22 -14.93 -1.89
C PHE A 150 -5.18 -15.93 -3.04
N ALA A 151 -5.44 -15.47 -4.26
CA ALA A 151 -5.38 -16.31 -5.44
C ALA A 151 -3.93 -16.76 -5.73
N ASP A 152 -3.79 -17.90 -6.37
CA ASP A 152 -2.48 -18.39 -6.81
C ASP A 152 -1.79 -17.37 -7.73
N GLY A 153 -0.49 -17.18 -7.51
CA GLY A 153 0.32 -16.25 -8.28
C GLY A 153 0.23 -14.78 -7.85
N VAL A 154 -0.50 -14.45 -6.79
CA VAL A 154 -0.48 -13.10 -6.21
C VAL A 154 0.89 -12.84 -5.58
N ASN A 155 1.51 -11.73 -5.97
CA ASN A 155 2.75 -11.30 -5.35
C ASN A 155 2.50 -10.77 -3.94
N VAL A 156 3.22 -11.32 -2.99
CA VAL A 156 3.19 -10.91 -1.58
C VAL A 156 4.56 -10.37 -1.19
N LEU A 157 4.61 -9.09 -0.85
CA LEU A 157 5.77 -8.44 -0.27
C LEU A 157 5.60 -8.36 1.24
N TRP A 158 6.64 -8.66 2.00
CA TRP A 158 6.58 -8.54 3.45
C TRP A 158 7.78 -7.81 4.04
N GLN A 159 7.52 -7.15 5.14
CA GLN A 159 8.47 -6.38 5.94
C GLN A 159 8.40 -6.82 7.40
N ILE A 160 9.44 -6.58 8.15
CA ILE A 160 9.49 -6.86 9.59
C ILE A 160 9.90 -5.59 10.32
N GLU A 161 9.18 -5.29 11.37
CA GLU A 161 9.42 -4.16 12.26
C GLU A 161 9.35 -4.60 13.72
N VAL A 162 10.29 -4.15 14.54
CA VAL A 162 10.23 -4.34 15.99
C VAL A 162 9.20 -3.40 16.58
N HIS A 163 8.24 -3.94 17.33
CA HIS A 163 7.13 -3.21 17.89
C HIS A 163 6.68 -3.81 19.24
N ASP A 164 6.02 -3.01 20.06
CA ASP A 164 5.56 -3.47 21.37
C ASP A 164 4.39 -4.47 21.30
N LYS A 165 3.62 -4.38 20.21
CA LYS A 165 2.48 -5.29 19.97
C LYS A 165 2.81 -6.25 18.84
N ASN A 166 2.34 -7.48 18.98
CA ASN A 166 2.38 -8.45 17.88
C ASN A 166 1.14 -8.25 17.01
N GLU A 167 1.35 -7.65 15.85
CA GLU A 167 0.29 -7.31 14.90
C GLU A 167 0.79 -7.39 13.45
N ILE A 168 -0.12 -7.44 12.52
CA ILE A 168 0.17 -7.50 11.10
C ILE A 168 -0.63 -6.40 10.41
N LEU A 169 0.07 -5.51 9.70
CA LEU A 169 -0.58 -4.60 8.77
C LEU A 169 -0.70 -5.32 7.43
N VAL A 170 -1.89 -5.38 6.91
CA VAL A 170 -2.20 -6.04 5.64
C VAL A 170 -2.74 -5.00 4.67
N PHE A 171 -2.05 -4.81 3.55
CA PHE A 171 -2.49 -3.93 2.47
C PHE A 171 -2.71 -4.76 1.22
N VAL A 172 -3.91 -4.69 0.68
CA VAL A 172 -4.33 -5.47 -0.48
C VAL A 172 -4.72 -4.54 -1.62
N ALA A 173 -4.10 -4.74 -2.76
CA ALA A 173 -4.48 -4.09 -4.01
C ALA A 173 -5.43 -4.98 -4.80
N GLN A 174 -6.57 -4.45 -5.18
CA GLN A 174 -7.57 -5.14 -6.00
C GLN A 174 -8.07 -4.23 -7.12
N PRO A 175 -8.48 -4.77 -8.28
CA PRO A 175 -9.00 -3.95 -9.37
C PRO A 175 -10.20 -3.11 -8.92
N MET A 176 -10.26 -1.88 -9.42
CA MET A 176 -11.50 -1.10 -9.41
C MET A 176 -12.42 -1.68 -10.48
N SER A 177 -13.57 -2.10 -10.05
CA SER A 177 -14.58 -2.69 -10.97
C SER A 177 -15.29 -1.63 -11.75
#